data_f2936e0645cc2e0ff45c2989c070b348
#
_entry.id   f2936e0645cc2e0ff45c2989c070b348
#
_cell.length_a   1.000
_cell.length_b   1.000
_cell.length_c   1.000
_cell.angle_alpha   90.00
_cell.angle_beta   90.00
_cell.angle_gamma   90.00
#
_symmetry.space_group_name_H-M   'P 1'
#
loop_
_entity.id
_entity.type
_entity.pdbx_description
1 polymer ?
#
loop_
_entity_poly.entity_id
_entity_poly.type
_entity_poly.pdbx_seq_one_letter_code
_entity_poly.pdbx_strand_id
1 'polypeptide(L)'
;MQLMPETAQDMIAKGLVDGSEYSADNLNDPATNIEFGCAYLSYLLTYFNGSTDSAIAAYNAGMGNVDGWAQQSTSLHNAITFPETQAYLIRVNNAWVRYKTLYPDRSYRTMHAACVYCRYMS
;
A
#
# COMPACT_ATOMS: atom_id res chain seq x y z
N MET A 1 5.39 -2.01 8.35
CA MET A 1 4.90 -2.61 7.10
C MET A 1 5.72 -3.86 6.82
N GLN A 2 5.10 -4.97 6.52
CA GLN A 2 5.81 -6.19 6.11
C GLN A 2 5.85 -6.24 4.58
N LEU A 3 7.04 -6.19 4.02
CA LEU A 3 7.26 -6.23 2.58
C LEU A 3 8.20 -7.37 2.23
N MET A 4 7.86 -8.13 1.20
CA MET A 4 8.74 -9.19 0.69
C MET A 4 9.93 -8.56 -0.05
N PRO A 5 11.16 -9.12 0.10
CA PRO A 5 12.33 -8.60 -0.60
C PRO A 5 12.18 -8.52 -2.12
N GLU A 6 11.47 -9.48 -2.71
CA GLU A 6 11.16 -9.51 -4.15
C GLU A 6 10.32 -8.31 -4.58
N THR A 7 9.34 -7.92 -3.77
CA THR A 7 8.52 -6.72 -4.00
C THR A 7 9.37 -5.45 -3.94
N ALA A 8 10.29 -5.36 -2.98
CA ALA A 8 11.21 -4.24 -2.87
C ALA A 8 12.12 -4.14 -4.10
N GLN A 9 12.66 -5.26 -4.58
CA GLN A 9 13.47 -5.30 -5.81
C GLN A 9 12.64 -4.86 -7.03
N ASP A 10 11.38 -5.25 -7.11
CA ASP A 10 10.48 -4.82 -8.18
C ASP A 10 10.23 -3.30 -8.15
N MET A 11 10.13 -2.70 -6.96
CA MET A 11 10.01 -1.24 -6.83
C MET A 11 11.25 -0.51 -7.34
N ILE A 12 12.44 -1.05 -7.11
CA ILE A 12 13.69 -0.51 -7.69
C ILE A 12 13.68 -0.68 -9.22
N ALA A 13 13.33 -1.86 -9.72
CA ALA A 13 13.30 -2.14 -11.15
C ALA A 13 12.30 -1.24 -11.91
N LYS A 14 11.21 -0.85 -11.27
CA LYS A 14 10.22 0.08 -11.82
C LYS A 14 10.61 1.56 -11.67
N GLY A 15 11.76 1.86 -11.05
CA GLY A 15 12.22 3.23 -10.82
C GLY A 15 11.39 4.00 -9.78
N LEU A 16 10.67 3.30 -8.92
CA LEU A 16 9.83 3.91 -7.87
C LEU A 16 10.60 4.17 -6.57
N VAL A 17 11.73 3.49 -6.39
CA VAL A 17 12.68 3.68 -5.28
C VAL A 17 14.09 3.74 -5.85
N ASP A 18 14.90 4.65 -5.32
CA ASP A 18 16.32 4.74 -5.68
C ASP A 18 17.12 3.63 -5.00
N GLY A 19 17.51 2.62 -5.77
CA GLY A 19 18.28 1.48 -5.28
C GLY A 19 19.73 1.82 -4.85
N SER A 20 20.23 3.01 -5.18
CA SER A 20 21.51 3.50 -4.69
C SER A 20 21.42 4.06 -3.27
N GLU A 21 20.24 4.54 -2.86
CA GLU A 21 19.99 5.11 -1.54
C GLU A 21 19.37 4.07 -0.59
N TYR A 22 18.44 3.26 -1.10
CA TYR A 22 17.68 2.28 -0.31
C TYR A 22 17.91 0.87 -0.84
N SER A 23 18.37 -0.04 0.02
CA SER A 23 18.63 -1.43 -0.35
C SER A 23 17.45 -2.33 -0.01
N ALA A 24 17.03 -3.17 -0.96
CA ALA A 24 16.03 -4.21 -0.73
C ALA A 24 16.44 -5.24 0.33
N ASP A 25 17.74 -5.33 0.64
CA ASP A 25 18.25 -6.22 1.67
C ASP A 25 18.16 -5.62 3.08
N ASN A 26 17.83 -4.33 3.21
CA ASN A 26 17.80 -3.59 4.47
C ASN A 26 16.36 -3.25 4.93
N LEU A 27 15.40 -4.13 4.69
CA LEU A 27 14.00 -3.90 5.04
C LEU A 27 13.72 -3.91 6.56
N ASN A 28 14.70 -4.29 7.38
CA ASN A 28 14.62 -4.17 8.83
C ASN A 28 14.87 -2.74 9.34
N ASP A 29 15.51 -1.90 8.53
CA ASP A 29 15.64 -0.47 8.83
C ASP A 29 14.28 0.23 8.64
N PRO A 30 13.77 0.95 9.67
CA PRO A 30 12.44 1.57 9.58
C PRO A 30 12.29 2.56 8.43
N ALA A 31 13.28 3.40 8.17
CA ALA A 31 13.24 4.39 7.09
C ALA A 31 13.19 3.70 5.72
N THR A 32 14.03 2.70 5.50
CA THR A 32 14.06 1.90 4.27
C THR A 32 12.73 1.15 4.08
N ASN A 33 12.22 0.53 5.11
CA ASN A 33 10.96 -0.21 5.05
C ASN A 33 9.78 0.71 4.68
N ILE A 34 9.70 1.90 5.28
CA ILE A 34 8.65 2.89 5.00
C ILE A 34 8.75 3.38 3.55
N GLU A 35 9.95 3.65 3.05
CA GLU A 35 10.16 4.09 1.67
C GLU A 35 9.63 3.06 0.67
N PHE A 36 10.03 1.81 0.79
CA PHE A 36 9.53 0.73 -0.07
C PHE A 36 8.04 0.48 0.11
N GLY A 37 7.53 0.53 1.33
CA GLY A 37 6.11 0.33 1.62
C GLY A 37 5.22 1.40 1.01
N CYS A 38 5.63 2.67 1.11
CA CYS A 38 4.93 3.80 0.49
C CYS A 38 4.97 3.72 -1.04
N ALA A 39 6.12 3.37 -1.62
CA ALA A 39 6.26 3.18 -3.06
C ALA A 39 5.32 2.07 -3.58
N TYR A 40 5.28 0.94 -2.88
CA TYR A 40 4.41 -0.17 -3.24
C TYR A 40 2.94 0.19 -3.12
N LEU A 41 2.53 0.86 -2.05
CA LEU A 41 1.16 1.31 -1.88
C LEU A 41 0.74 2.31 -2.97
N SER A 42 1.64 3.23 -3.33
CA SER A 42 1.42 4.17 -4.43
C SER A 42 1.23 3.45 -5.77
N TYR A 43 2.05 2.45 -6.02
CA TYR A 43 1.93 1.59 -7.20
C TYR A 43 0.57 0.88 -7.25
N LEU A 44 0.15 0.28 -6.14
CA LEU A 44 -1.14 -0.40 -6.04
C LEU A 44 -2.33 0.55 -6.24
N LEU A 45 -2.27 1.75 -5.66
CA LEU A 45 -3.30 2.77 -5.86
C LEU A 45 -3.44 3.15 -7.33
N THR A 46 -2.33 3.29 -8.04
CA THR A 46 -2.34 3.56 -9.48
C THR A 46 -2.90 2.36 -10.26
N TYR A 47 -2.45 1.16 -9.92
CA TYR A 47 -2.90 -0.07 -10.58
C TYR A 47 -4.41 -0.28 -10.46
N PHE A 48 -4.99 -0.03 -9.29
CA PHE A 48 -6.43 -0.15 -9.04
C PHE A 48 -7.22 1.15 -9.25
N ASN A 49 -6.70 2.08 -10.04
CA ASN A 49 -7.38 3.33 -10.44
C ASN A 49 -7.86 4.18 -9.25
N GLY A 50 -7.09 4.22 -8.17
CA GLY A 50 -7.40 5.00 -6.97
C GLY A 50 -8.31 4.30 -5.96
N SER A 51 -8.67 3.03 -6.19
CA SER A 51 -9.43 2.25 -5.20
C SER A 51 -8.57 1.94 -3.99
N THR A 52 -8.81 2.63 -2.88
CA THR A 52 -8.07 2.47 -1.62
C THR A 52 -8.26 1.07 -1.04
N ASP A 53 -9.48 0.56 -1.05
CA ASP A 53 -9.79 -0.78 -0.51
C ASP A 53 -9.08 -1.87 -1.30
N SER A 54 -9.06 -1.77 -2.63
CA SER A 54 -8.33 -2.72 -3.48
C SER A 54 -6.83 -2.66 -3.24
N ALA A 55 -6.26 -1.47 -3.10
CA ALA A 55 -4.84 -1.30 -2.82
C ALA A 55 -4.45 -1.87 -1.46
N ILE A 56 -5.24 -1.61 -0.42
CA ILE A 56 -5.02 -2.14 0.94
C ILE A 56 -5.11 -3.67 0.94
N ALA A 57 -6.14 -4.22 0.32
CA ALA A 57 -6.32 -5.67 0.21
C ALA A 57 -5.16 -6.31 -0.57
N ALA A 58 -4.73 -5.70 -1.67
CA ALA A 58 -3.61 -6.19 -2.48
C ALA A 58 -2.26 -6.10 -1.76
N TYR A 59 -2.07 -5.12 -0.90
CA TYR A 59 -0.87 -5.02 -0.07
C TYR A 59 -0.71 -6.25 0.83
N ASN A 60 -1.81 -6.79 1.34
CA ASN A 60 -1.82 -7.98 2.18
C ASN A 60 -1.88 -9.29 1.37
N ALA A 61 -2.75 -9.37 0.36
CA ALA A 61 -3.07 -10.62 -0.34
C ALA A 61 -2.41 -10.77 -1.72
N GLY A 62 -1.85 -9.70 -2.26
CA GLY A 62 -1.30 -9.66 -3.62
C GLY A 62 -2.31 -9.21 -4.68
N MET A 63 -1.80 -8.64 -5.77
CA MET A 63 -2.63 -8.06 -6.84
C MET A 63 -3.49 -9.10 -7.55
N GLY A 64 -2.95 -10.29 -7.82
CA GLY A 64 -3.67 -11.32 -8.55
C GLY A 64 -4.94 -11.79 -7.84
N ASN A 65 -4.90 -11.92 -6.52
CA ASN A 65 -6.08 -12.28 -5.74
C ASN A 65 -7.14 -11.17 -5.79
N VAL A 66 -6.73 -9.91 -5.66
CA VAL A 66 -7.65 -8.78 -5.69
C VAL A 66 -8.25 -8.59 -7.08
N ASP A 67 -7.48 -8.79 -8.14
CA ASP A 67 -8.02 -8.78 -9.51
C ASP A 67 -9.14 -9.81 -9.68
N GLY A 68 -8.96 -11.01 -9.16
CA GLY A 68 -9.99 -12.04 -9.18
C GLY A 68 -11.24 -11.65 -8.38
N TRP A 69 -11.07 -11.05 -7.23
CA TRP A 69 -12.19 -10.60 -6.39
C TRP A 69 -12.91 -9.38 -6.98
N ALA A 70 -12.17 -8.45 -7.57
CA ALA A 70 -12.74 -7.24 -8.18
C ALA A 70 -13.61 -7.52 -9.41
N GLN A 71 -13.44 -8.67 -10.06
CA GLN A 71 -14.27 -9.09 -11.19
C GLN A 71 -15.64 -9.63 -10.77
N GLN A 72 -15.86 -9.90 -9.49
CA GLN A 72 -17.13 -10.38 -8.99
C GLN A 72 -18.14 -9.23 -8.90
N SER A 73 -19.42 -9.53 -9.08
CA SER A 73 -20.51 -8.56 -9.06
C SER A 73 -20.92 -8.09 -7.65
N THR A 74 -20.22 -8.53 -6.63
CA THR A 74 -20.45 -8.14 -5.23
C THR A 74 -19.44 -7.08 -4.76
N SER A 75 -19.63 -6.52 -3.58
CA SER A 75 -18.66 -5.60 -3.00
C SER A 75 -17.33 -6.31 -2.77
N LEU A 76 -16.19 -5.58 -2.91
CA LEU A 76 -14.87 -6.15 -2.69
C LEU A 76 -14.77 -6.85 -1.33
N HIS A 77 -15.27 -6.23 -0.26
CA HIS A 77 -15.22 -6.81 1.08
C HIS A 77 -15.87 -8.19 1.15
N ASN A 78 -17.01 -8.37 0.47
CA ASN A 78 -17.72 -9.65 0.43
C ASN A 78 -17.06 -10.66 -0.52
N ALA A 79 -16.34 -10.18 -1.53
CA ALA A 79 -15.64 -11.02 -2.51
C ALA A 79 -14.33 -11.59 -1.94
N ILE A 80 -13.71 -10.94 -0.96
CA ILE A 80 -12.45 -11.39 -0.35
C ILE A 80 -12.67 -12.74 0.36
N THR A 81 -11.99 -13.77 -0.13
CA THR A 81 -12.11 -15.13 0.41
C THR A 81 -11.14 -15.42 1.56
N PHE A 82 -10.13 -14.57 1.78
CA PHE A 82 -9.15 -14.73 2.85
C PHE A 82 -9.61 -13.98 4.12
N PRO A 83 -9.91 -14.68 5.23
CA PRO A 83 -10.33 -14.03 6.47
C PRO A 83 -9.30 -13.04 7.01
N GLU A 84 -8.01 -13.34 6.86
CA GLU A 84 -6.91 -12.44 7.25
C GLU A 84 -6.96 -11.12 6.49
N THR A 85 -7.19 -11.17 5.18
CA THR A 85 -7.26 -9.97 4.32
C THR A 85 -8.51 -9.14 4.62
N GLN A 86 -9.65 -9.77 4.89
CA GLN A 86 -10.85 -9.06 5.34
C GLN A 86 -10.59 -8.30 6.66
N ALA A 87 -9.99 -8.97 7.63
CA ALA A 87 -9.64 -8.36 8.91
C ALA A 87 -8.60 -7.24 8.74
N TYR A 88 -7.63 -7.43 7.87
CA TYR A 88 -6.61 -6.43 7.55
C TYR A 88 -7.23 -5.16 6.96
N LEU A 89 -8.12 -5.31 5.98
CA LEU A 89 -8.82 -4.19 5.34
C LEU A 89 -9.63 -3.37 6.37
N ILE A 90 -10.37 -4.04 7.23
CA ILE A 90 -11.15 -3.39 8.29
C ILE A 90 -10.23 -2.64 9.25
N ARG A 91 -9.16 -3.28 9.68
CA ARG A 91 -8.19 -2.70 10.64
C ARG A 91 -7.52 -1.45 10.10
N VAL A 92 -7.07 -1.49 8.84
CA VAL A 92 -6.42 -0.35 8.20
C VAL A 92 -7.41 0.80 7.99
N ASN A 93 -8.62 0.53 7.51
CA ASN A 93 -9.64 1.55 7.35
C ASN A 93 -10.04 2.20 8.68
N ASN A 94 -10.19 1.43 9.74
CA ASN A 94 -10.48 1.94 11.07
C ASN A 94 -9.33 2.81 11.60
N ALA A 95 -8.08 2.41 11.40
CA ALA A 95 -6.92 3.20 11.76
C ALA A 95 -6.91 4.52 10.99
N TRP A 96 -7.20 4.50 9.69
CA TRP A 96 -7.25 5.72 8.89
C TRP A 96 -8.33 6.69 9.37
N VAL A 97 -9.54 6.21 9.65
CA VAL A 97 -10.61 7.05 10.22
C VAL A 97 -10.17 7.67 11.53
N ARG A 98 -9.53 6.89 12.40
CA ARG A 98 -8.99 7.39 13.68
C ARG A 98 -7.92 8.46 13.48
N TYR A 99 -6.99 8.27 12.57
CA TYR A 99 -5.97 9.28 12.26
C TYR A 99 -6.58 10.57 11.72
N LYS A 100 -7.57 10.50 10.84
CA LYS A 100 -8.28 11.69 10.35
C LYS A 100 -8.99 12.44 11.47
N THR A 101 -9.54 11.74 12.45
CA THR A 101 -10.21 12.35 13.60
C THR A 101 -9.22 13.02 14.55
N LEU A 102 -8.07 12.37 14.82
CA LEU A 102 -7.05 12.88 15.74
C LEU A 102 -6.21 14.01 15.14
N TYR A 103 -6.01 13.98 13.82
CA TYR A 103 -5.13 14.92 13.11
C TYR A 103 -5.84 15.50 11.87
N PRO A 104 -6.94 16.25 12.04
CA PRO A 104 -7.79 16.68 10.92
C PRO A 104 -7.05 17.55 9.89
N ASP A 105 -6.08 18.37 10.34
CA ASP A 105 -5.33 19.28 9.45
C ASP A 105 -4.15 18.61 8.74
N ARG A 106 -3.70 17.46 9.21
CA ARG A 106 -2.51 16.76 8.71
C ARG A 106 -2.82 15.48 7.95
N SER A 107 -3.91 14.80 8.29
CA SER A 107 -4.17 13.44 7.81
C SER A 107 -4.40 13.35 6.29
N TYR A 108 -5.06 14.32 5.71
CA TYR A 108 -5.36 14.31 4.28
C TYR A 108 -4.20 14.77 3.42
N ARG A 109 -3.51 15.82 3.88
CA ARG A 109 -2.35 16.37 3.16
C ARG A 109 -1.13 15.47 3.28
N THR A 110 -0.96 14.78 4.41
CA THR A 110 0.24 13.99 4.67
C THR A 110 0.19 12.61 4.01
N MET A 111 -0.98 11.95 3.92
CA MET A 111 -1.09 10.70 3.16
C MET A 111 -1.06 10.96 1.64
N HIS A 112 -1.69 12.05 1.19
CA HIS A 112 -1.59 12.46 -0.21
C HIS A 112 -0.19 12.99 -0.53
N ALA A 113 0.44 13.70 0.41
CA ALA A 113 1.82 14.17 0.29
C ALA A 113 2.83 13.05 0.44
N ALA A 114 2.61 12.04 1.30
CA ALA A 114 3.49 10.87 1.34
C ALA A 114 3.39 10.05 0.05
N CYS A 115 2.19 9.89 -0.50
CA CYS A 115 1.99 9.25 -1.79
C CYS A 115 2.53 10.08 -2.95
N VAL A 116 2.38 11.42 -2.88
CA VAL A 116 2.93 12.38 -3.83
C VAL A 116 4.43 12.55 -3.60
N TYR A 117 4.89 12.50 -2.37
CA TYR A 117 6.30 12.61 -2.01
C TYR A 117 7.08 11.37 -2.45
N CYS A 118 6.55 10.17 -2.26
CA CYS A 118 7.10 8.96 -2.88
C CYS A 118 7.14 9.05 -4.41
N ARG A 119 6.25 9.84 -5.01
CA ARG A 119 6.19 10.05 -6.46
C ARG A 119 7.18 11.11 -6.97
N TYR A 120 7.54 12.08 -6.12
CA TYR A 120 8.50 13.15 -6.46
C TYR A 120 9.92 12.89 -5.98
N MET A 121 10.10 11.98 -5.01
CA MET A 121 11.42 11.59 -4.50
C MET A 121 11.97 10.34 -5.21
N SER A 122 11.20 9.73 -6.04
CA SER A 122 11.63 8.71 -7.00
C SER A 122 11.82 9.39 -8.37
#